data_3fc0b7305ce7884d29589f50ce4a9c58
#
_entry.id   3fc0b7305ce7884d29589f50ce4a9c58
#
_cell.length_a   1.000
_cell.length_b   1.000
_cell.length_c   1.000
_cell.angle_alpha   90.00
_cell.angle_beta   90.00
_cell.angle_gamma   90.00
#
_symmetry.space_group_name_H-M   'P 1'
#
loop_
_entity.id
_entity.type
_entity.pdbx_description
1 polymer ?
#
loop_
_entity_poly.entity_id
_entity_poly.type
_entity_poly.pdbx_seq_one_letter_code
_entity_poly.pdbx_strand_id
1 'polypeptide(L)'
;MANQDELYLSAEEAAGLLGVNLPTLYAYVGRKNIRSLKVEGSRKRRYWAADIQRLVKGSNKNSEGTSSKRGNADSYSSLTLLTEDGLYYRGRDINELVETATVEEVAEMFWQVPGAFGTTLPHMPSGVATLLELFAHTTVIEKAIALFPLIERVNPKSFDLSPEGYARTGADVVRWFAALVVGAAAPDTRPLHQFIASSCNLDQRFADLIRRMLILCIDHELDHSTYSVRAAANTGVTPYYAAITGLATARGRRIAYGRNEAVSRLLEDICNAKDPAEPILQYYSQGGDIPGFCANVHSLTDPRAVSLKGTLDGMFA
;
A
#
# COMPACT_ATOMS: atom_id res chain seq x y z
N MET A 1 -7.25 -8.35 -21.79
CA MET A 1 -6.22 -7.30 -21.95
C MET A 1 -6.96 -6.02 -22.28
N ALA A 2 -7.19 -5.16 -21.29
CA ALA A 2 -7.68 -3.80 -21.55
C ALA A 2 -6.58 -3.07 -22.34
N ASN A 3 -6.96 -2.53 -23.47
CA ASN A 3 -6.05 -1.86 -24.38
C ASN A 3 -5.49 -0.64 -23.65
N GLN A 4 -4.16 -0.45 -23.58
CA GLN A 4 -3.55 0.74 -22.96
C GLN A 4 -4.14 2.06 -23.49
N ASP A 5 -4.78 2.00 -24.68
CA ASP A 5 -5.48 3.10 -25.29
C ASP A 5 -6.78 3.49 -24.59
N GLU A 6 -7.46 2.58 -23.90
CA GLU A 6 -8.72 2.85 -23.17
C GLU A 6 -8.52 3.54 -21.82
N LEU A 7 -7.32 3.45 -21.24
CA LEU A 7 -6.98 4.06 -19.95
C LEU A 7 -6.58 5.54 -20.06
N TYR A 8 -6.29 6.00 -21.28
CA TYR A 8 -5.82 7.37 -21.52
C TYR A 8 -6.66 8.04 -22.61
N LEU A 9 -7.15 9.22 -22.30
CA LEU A 9 -7.90 10.09 -23.20
C LEU A 9 -6.97 11.04 -23.96
N SER A 10 -7.29 11.38 -25.17
CA SER A 10 -6.71 12.51 -25.90
C SER A 10 -7.05 13.83 -25.19
N ALA A 11 -6.41 14.92 -25.59
CA ALA A 11 -6.73 16.23 -25.03
C ALA A 11 -8.14 16.68 -25.39
N GLU A 12 -8.60 16.34 -26.59
CA GLU A 12 -9.94 16.66 -27.08
C GLU A 12 -11.02 15.89 -26.33
N GLU A 13 -10.83 14.58 -26.11
CA GLU A 13 -11.76 13.73 -25.34
C GLU A 13 -11.82 14.17 -23.87
N ALA A 14 -10.67 14.44 -23.24
CA ALA A 14 -10.59 14.91 -21.87
C ALA A 14 -11.27 16.28 -21.68
N ALA A 15 -11.06 17.21 -22.62
CA ALA A 15 -11.70 18.51 -22.60
C ALA A 15 -13.22 18.40 -22.82
N GLY A 16 -13.65 17.52 -23.73
CA GLY A 16 -15.07 17.25 -23.99
C GLY A 16 -15.79 16.67 -22.78
N LEU A 17 -15.20 15.70 -22.11
CA LEU A 17 -15.78 15.11 -20.88
C LEU A 17 -15.87 16.11 -19.72
N LEU A 18 -14.90 17.01 -19.60
CA LEU A 18 -14.90 18.07 -18.58
C LEU A 18 -15.78 19.27 -18.93
N GLY A 19 -16.27 19.35 -20.16
CA GLY A 19 -17.03 20.51 -20.63
C GLY A 19 -16.20 21.81 -20.70
N VAL A 20 -14.90 21.72 -20.96
CA VAL A 20 -13.96 22.85 -20.99
C VAL A 20 -13.21 22.92 -22.32
N ASN A 21 -12.60 24.06 -22.62
CA ASN A 21 -11.71 24.21 -23.77
C ASN A 21 -10.28 23.67 -23.46
N LEU A 22 -9.49 23.41 -24.51
CA LEU A 22 -8.12 22.87 -24.38
C LEU A 22 -7.20 23.73 -23.48
N PRO A 23 -7.17 25.07 -23.58
CA PRO A 23 -6.38 25.91 -22.67
C PRO A 23 -6.77 25.71 -21.20
N THR A 24 -8.05 25.57 -20.91
CA THR A 24 -8.55 25.29 -19.55
C THR A 24 -8.18 23.91 -19.08
N LEU A 25 -8.20 22.88 -19.94
CA LEU A 25 -7.70 21.54 -19.63
C LEU A 25 -6.23 21.61 -19.24
N TYR A 26 -5.40 22.30 -20.02
CA TYR A 26 -3.96 22.43 -19.72
C TYR A 26 -3.70 23.14 -18.39
N ALA A 27 -4.50 24.17 -18.06
CA ALA A 27 -4.46 24.80 -16.75
C ALA A 27 -4.92 23.84 -15.62
N TYR A 28 -5.86 22.95 -15.90
CA TYR A 28 -6.33 21.96 -14.95
C TYR A 28 -5.29 20.87 -14.68
N VAL A 29 -4.49 20.47 -15.68
CA VAL A 29 -3.42 19.46 -15.51
C VAL A 29 -2.48 19.86 -14.38
N GLY A 30 -2.05 21.11 -14.32
CA GLY A 30 -1.20 21.61 -13.24
C GLY A 30 -1.93 21.87 -11.91
N ARG A 31 -3.18 22.35 -11.96
CA ARG A 31 -3.93 22.76 -10.76
C ARG A 31 -4.74 21.65 -10.10
N LYS A 32 -5.11 20.63 -10.87
CA LYS A 32 -5.99 19.53 -10.45
C LYS A 32 -5.27 18.18 -10.48
N ASN A 33 -3.94 18.17 -10.60
CA ASN A 33 -3.08 16.99 -10.63
C ASN A 33 -3.58 15.89 -11.58
N ILE A 34 -4.00 16.28 -12.82
CA ILE A 34 -4.38 15.31 -13.84
C ILE A 34 -3.09 14.67 -14.38
N ARG A 35 -2.98 13.36 -14.22
CA ARG A 35 -1.86 12.58 -14.77
C ARG A 35 -1.88 12.61 -16.28
N SER A 36 -0.70 12.82 -16.88
CA SER A 36 -0.57 12.80 -18.33
C SER A 36 0.70 12.11 -18.77
N LEU A 37 0.62 11.33 -19.86
CA LEU A 37 1.76 10.73 -20.53
C LEU A 37 2.06 11.50 -21.81
N LYS A 38 3.35 11.66 -22.12
CA LYS A 38 3.79 12.19 -23.41
C LYS A 38 3.80 11.05 -24.42
N VAL A 39 3.14 11.25 -25.55
CA VAL A 39 3.20 10.26 -26.65
C VAL A 39 4.58 10.32 -27.29
N GLU A 40 5.25 9.18 -27.38
CA GLU A 40 6.59 9.06 -27.94
C GLU A 40 6.60 9.53 -29.41
N GLY A 41 7.56 10.36 -29.78
CA GLY A 41 7.64 10.95 -31.13
C GLY A 41 6.64 12.08 -31.43
N SER A 42 5.82 12.54 -30.43
CA SER A 42 4.80 13.57 -30.62
C SER A 42 4.87 14.66 -29.55
N ARG A 43 4.34 15.87 -29.87
CA ARG A 43 4.07 16.91 -28.90
C ARG A 43 2.76 16.70 -28.14
N LYS A 44 1.96 15.67 -28.50
CA LYS A 44 0.68 15.37 -27.88
C LYS A 44 0.86 14.69 -26.53
N ARG A 45 -0.11 14.93 -25.63
CA ARG A 45 -0.20 14.25 -24.35
C ARG A 45 -1.51 13.49 -24.28
N ARG A 46 -1.50 12.38 -23.57
CA ARG A 46 -2.69 11.61 -23.21
C ARG A 46 -2.94 11.79 -21.72
N TYR A 47 -4.20 11.85 -21.32
CA TYR A 47 -4.65 12.16 -19.97
C TYR A 47 -5.33 10.97 -19.36
N TRP A 48 -5.03 10.68 -18.11
CA TRP A 48 -5.58 9.54 -17.40
C TRP A 48 -7.09 9.66 -17.27
N ALA A 49 -7.84 8.69 -17.83
CA ALA A 49 -9.29 8.73 -17.94
C ALA A 49 -9.99 8.85 -16.58
N ALA A 50 -9.50 8.15 -15.56
CA ALA A 50 -10.10 8.18 -14.24
C ALA A 50 -9.93 9.55 -13.54
N ASP A 51 -8.83 10.29 -13.78
CA ASP A 51 -8.68 11.65 -13.23
C ASP A 51 -9.68 12.60 -13.85
N ILE A 52 -9.93 12.46 -15.15
CA ILE A 52 -10.94 13.23 -15.89
C ILE A 52 -12.35 12.89 -15.38
N GLN A 53 -12.71 11.60 -15.29
CA GLN A 53 -14.01 11.16 -14.77
C GLN A 53 -14.27 11.62 -13.35
N ARG A 54 -13.25 11.63 -12.52
CA ARG A 54 -13.30 12.13 -11.14
C ARG A 54 -13.68 13.62 -11.10
N LEU A 55 -13.10 14.43 -11.96
CA LEU A 55 -13.41 15.86 -12.03
C LEU A 55 -14.84 16.09 -12.55
N VAL A 56 -15.31 15.29 -13.49
CA VAL A 56 -16.70 15.31 -13.99
C VAL A 56 -17.67 14.98 -12.85
N LYS A 57 -17.44 13.89 -12.11
CA LYS A 57 -18.29 13.48 -10.97
C LYS A 57 -18.27 14.53 -9.84
N GLY A 58 -17.12 15.18 -9.60
CA GLY A 58 -17.00 16.26 -8.63
C GLY A 58 -17.72 17.55 -9.03
N SER A 59 -17.83 17.84 -10.32
CA SER A 59 -18.56 18.99 -10.84
C SER A 59 -20.09 18.85 -10.71
N ASN A 60 -20.62 17.63 -10.85
CA ASN A 60 -22.06 17.35 -10.71
C ASN A 60 -22.58 17.39 -9.27
N LYS A 61 -21.70 17.36 -8.25
CA LYS A 61 -22.08 17.49 -6.82
C LYS A 61 -22.15 18.92 -6.32
N ASN A 62 -21.81 19.92 -7.13
CA ASN A 62 -21.79 21.34 -6.73
C ASN A 62 -23.14 22.07 -6.87
N SER A 63 -24.26 21.38 -7.03
CA SER A 63 -25.59 22.01 -7.09
C SER A 63 -26.38 21.97 -5.78
N GLU A 64 -25.87 21.33 -4.72
CA GLU A 64 -26.53 21.39 -3.40
C GLU A 64 -25.50 21.48 -2.26
N GLY A 65 -25.48 22.63 -1.58
CA GLY A 65 -24.97 22.77 -0.21
C GLY A 65 -23.51 23.25 -0.06
N THR A 66 -23.38 24.50 0.27
CA THR A 66 -22.19 25.12 0.90
C THR A 66 -21.64 24.29 2.06
N SER A 67 -20.56 23.55 1.87
CA SER A 67 -19.65 23.22 2.96
C SER A 67 -18.24 22.86 2.45
N SER A 68 -17.29 23.61 2.94
CA SER A 68 -15.82 23.47 3.02
C SER A 68 -15.08 22.94 1.77
N LYS A 69 -14.59 23.89 0.98
CA LYS A 69 -13.61 23.69 -0.11
C LYS A 69 -12.21 23.18 0.33
N ARG A 70 -11.99 22.87 1.60
CA ARG A 70 -10.69 22.38 2.12
C ARG A 70 -10.55 20.84 2.16
N GLY A 71 -11.64 20.07 2.04
CA GLY A 71 -11.61 18.61 2.24
C GLY A 71 -11.22 17.77 1.02
N ASN A 72 -11.22 18.30 -0.19
CA ASN A 72 -11.13 17.46 -1.40
C ASN A 72 -9.73 17.35 -2.05
N ALA A 73 -8.78 18.25 -1.71
CA ALA A 73 -7.45 18.20 -2.32
C ALA A 73 -6.56 17.11 -1.71
N ASP A 74 -6.78 16.78 -0.43
CA ASP A 74 -5.97 15.82 0.32
C ASP A 74 -6.46 14.36 0.14
N SER A 75 -7.55 14.16 -0.59
CA SER A 75 -8.24 12.87 -0.70
C SER A 75 -7.78 12.01 -1.87
N TYR A 76 -6.73 12.36 -2.61
CA TYR A 76 -6.33 11.62 -3.80
C TYR A 76 -4.86 11.21 -3.76
N SER A 77 -4.61 9.93 -4.07
CA SER A 77 -3.27 9.39 -4.26
C SER A 77 -2.85 9.51 -5.73
N SER A 78 -1.59 9.88 -5.98
CA SER A 78 -0.96 9.77 -7.30
C SER A 78 -0.22 8.44 -7.48
N LEU A 79 -0.22 7.59 -6.47
CA LEU A 79 0.51 6.33 -6.44
C LEU A 79 -0.35 5.19 -6.94
N THR A 80 -1.55 5.08 -6.42
CA THR A 80 -2.47 3.97 -6.66
C THR A 80 -3.71 4.47 -7.40
N LEU A 81 -4.14 3.70 -8.37
CA LEU A 81 -5.43 3.84 -9.02
C LEU A 81 -6.19 2.54 -8.91
N LEU A 82 -7.36 2.62 -8.29
CA LEU A 82 -8.33 1.54 -8.23
C LEU A 82 -9.44 1.80 -9.22
N THR A 83 -9.71 0.83 -10.10
CA THR A 83 -10.83 0.83 -11.04
C THR A 83 -11.74 -0.36 -10.76
N GLU A 84 -12.88 -0.45 -11.46
CA GLU A 84 -13.74 -1.64 -11.37
C GLU A 84 -13.02 -2.91 -11.86
N ASP A 85 -12.09 -2.77 -12.81
CA ASP A 85 -11.43 -3.88 -13.50
C ASP A 85 -10.00 -4.16 -13.02
N GLY A 86 -9.41 -3.30 -12.16
CA GLY A 86 -8.02 -3.51 -11.77
C GLY A 86 -7.43 -2.51 -10.80
N LEU A 87 -6.22 -2.82 -10.38
CA LEU A 87 -5.38 -2.02 -9.50
C LEU A 87 -4.08 -1.65 -10.22
N TYR A 88 -3.74 -0.38 -10.20
CA TYR A 88 -2.58 0.16 -10.91
C TYR A 88 -1.70 0.98 -9.97
N TYR A 89 -0.40 0.72 -9.99
CA TYR A 89 0.60 1.48 -9.25
C TYR A 89 1.37 2.39 -10.20
N ARG A 90 1.26 3.70 -10.03
CA ARG A 90 1.82 4.73 -10.92
C ARG A 90 1.54 4.47 -12.41
N GLY A 91 0.36 3.93 -12.72
CA GLY A 91 -0.08 3.63 -14.07
C GLY A 91 0.39 2.27 -14.62
N ARG A 92 1.12 1.46 -13.85
CA ARG A 92 1.45 0.08 -14.22
C ARG A 92 0.44 -0.88 -13.62
N ASP A 93 0.04 -1.87 -14.38
CA ASP A 93 -0.85 -2.92 -13.91
C ASP A 93 -0.17 -3.72 -12.79
N ILE A 94 -0.89 -3.93 -11.68
CA ILE A 94 -0.36 -4.68 -10.54
C ILE A 94 -0.04 -6.12 -10.91
N ASN A 95 -0.80 -6.73 -11.81
CA ASN A 95 -0.56 -8.10 -12.25
C ASN A 95 0.78 -8.23 -13.00
N GLU A 96 1.15 -7.21 -13.80
CA GLU A 96 2.47 -7.17 -14.44
C GLU A 96 3.59 -7.02 -13.39
N LEU A 97 3.40 -6.12 -12.42
CA LEU A 97 4.38 -5.90 -11.36
C LEU A 97 4.59 -7.14 -10.49
N VAL A 98 3.53 -7.84 -10.14
CA VAL A 98 3.57 -9.07 -9.35
C VAL A 98 4.35 -10.19 -10.05
N GLU A 99 4.32 -10.26 -11.39
CA GLU A 99 5.10 -11.27 -12.12
C GLU A 99 6.59 -10.92 -12.23
N THR A 100 6.95 -9.65 -12.30
CA THR A 100 8.29 -9.23 -12.74
C THR A 100 9.11 -8.48 -11.71
N ALA A 101 8.48 -7.84 -10.70
CA ALA A 101 9.16 -6.91 -9.80
C ALA A 101 9.41 -7.51 -8.40
N THR A 102 10.31 -6.88 -7.67
CA THR A 102 10.48 -7.03 -6.22
C THR A 102 9.73 -5.91 -5.48
N VAL A 103 9.56 -6.08 -4.17
CA VAL A 103 8.94 -5.03 -3.30
C VAL A 103 9.79 -3.77 -3.31
N GLU A 104 11.11 -3.94 -3.31
CA GLU A 104 12.09 -2.86 -3.33
C GLU A 104 11.96 -2.03 -4.62
N GLU A 105 11.88 -2.69 -5.77
CA GLU A 105 11.70 -2.03 -7.07
C GLU A 105 10.37 -1.26 -7.15
N VAL A 106 9.29 -1.84 -6.61
CA VAL A 106 7.99 -1.16 -6.57
C VAL A 106 8.04 0.04 -5.61
N ALA A 107 8.69 -0.09 -4.45
CA ALA A 107 8.86 1.01 -3.52
C ALA A 107 9.70 2.14 -4.12
N GLU A 108 10.81 1.83 -4.78
CA GLU A 108 11.66 2.80 -5.48
C GLU A 108 10.91 3.50 -6.64
N MET A 109 10.06 2.76 -7.34
CA MET A 109 9.15 3.33 -8.34
C MET A 109 8.14 4.29 -7.68
N PHE A 110 7.61 3.97 -6.51
CA PHE A 110 6.70 4.85 -5.76
C PHE A 110 7.39 6.13 -5.35
N TRP A 111 8.56 6.02 -4.77
CA TRP A 111 9.35 7.15 -4.28
C TRP A 111 10.04 7.93 -5.40
N GLN A 112 10.18 7.34 -6.60
CA GLN A 112 10.96 7.88 -7.73
C GLN A 112 12.44 8.10 -7.35
N VAL A 113 12.96 7.26 -6.49
CA VAL A 113 14.34 7.30 -6.00
C VAL A 113 14.94 5.90 -6.15
N PRO A 114 15.69 5.64 -7.21
CA PRO A 114 16.37 4.36 -7.41
C PRO A 114 17.49 4.17 -6.38
N GLY A 115 17.70 2.92 -5.96
CA GLY A 115 18.75 2.56 -5.01
C GLY A 115 18.47 2.96 -3.56
N ALA A 116 17.22 3.26 -3.22
CA ALA A 116 16.82 3.60 -1.84
C ALA A 116 17.09 2.45 -0.86
N PHE A 117 16.95 1.20 -1.32
CA PHE A 117 17.31 0.00 -0.57
C PHE A 117 18.83 -0.31 -0.69
N GLY A 118 19.68 0.63 -0.34
CA GLY A 118 21.13 0.46 -0.36
C GLY A 118 21.64 -0.75 0.46
N THR A 119 22.93 -1.04 0.35
CA THR A 119 23.59 -2.18 0.98
C THR A 119 24.02 -1.92 2.42
N THR A 120 23.87 -0.70 2.93
CA THR A 120 24.24 -0.32 4.30
C THR A 120 23.01 -0.21 5.17
N LEU A 121 23.07 -0.84 6.34
CA LEU A 121 22.01 -0.73 7.35
C LEU A 121 22.30 0.43 8.31
N PRO A 122 21.25 1.02 8.92
CA PRO A 122 21.45 2.00 9.98
C PRO A 122 22.14 1.38 11.19
N HIS A 123 22.79 2.23 11.98
CA HIS A 123 23.44 1.78 13.21
C HIS A 123 22.41 1.22 14.20
N MET A 124 22.73 0.07 14.80
CA MET A 124 21.90 -0.55 15.83
C MET A 124 21.96 0.26 17.13
N PRO A 125 20.80 0.68 17.67
CA PRO A 125 20.78 1.29 19.00
C PRO A 125 21.26 0.30 20.07
N SER A 126 22.03 0.78 21.05
CA SER A 126 22.28 -0.01 22.24
C SER A 126 20.98 -0.27 22.99
N GLY A 127 20.79 -1.49 23.48
CA GLY A 127 19.60 -1.87 24.24
C GLY A 127 18.41 -2.38 23.41
N VAL A 128 18.53 -2.52 22.09
CA VAL A 128 17.46 -3.13 21.25
C VAL A 128 17.10 -4.53 21.75
N ALA A 129 18.07 -5.38 22.06
CA ALA A 129 17.81 -6.73 22.56
C ALA A 129 16.98 -6.71 23.87
N THR A 130 17.39 -5.88 24.84
CA THR A 130 16.65 -5.71 26.10
C THR A 130 15.24 -5.19 25.87
N LEU A 131 15.06 -4.25 24.93
CA LEU A 131 13.74 -3.76 24.59
C LEU A 131 12.88 -4.87 23.97
N LEU A 132 13.42 -5.64 23.05
CA LEU A 132 12.70 -6.76 22.43
C LEU A 132 12.30 -7.83 23.45
N GLU A 133 13.16 -8.11 24.44
CA GLU A 133 12.85 -9.00 25.56
C GLU A 133 11.70 -8.43 26.42
N LEU A 134 11.76 -7.14 26.77
CA LEU A 134 10.71 -6.47 27.54
C LEU A 134 9.34 -6.52 26.84
N PHE A 135 9.35 -6.42 25.53
CA PHE A 135 8.15 -6.46 24.69
C PHE A 135 7.89 -7.85 24.09
N ALA A 136 8.50 -8.94 24.62
CA ALA A 136 8.39 -10.28 24.03
C ALA A 136 6.93 -10.74 23.83
N HIS A 137 6.05 -10.41 24.75
CA HIS A 137 4.63 -10.80 24.76
C HIS A 137 3.68 -9.78 24.08
N THR A 138 4.22 -8.73 23.45
CA THR A 138 3.42 -7.72 22.77
C THR A 138 3.34 -8.01 21.27
N THR A 139 2.43 -7.35 20.60
CA THR A 139 2.27 -7.46 19.13
C THR A 139 3.45 -6.82 18.40
N VAL A 140 3.67 -7.21 17.15
CA VAL A 140 4.72 -6.63 16.28
C VAL A 140 4.54 -5.11 16.17
N ILE A 141 3.30 -4.64 16.09
CA ILE A 141 2.99 -3.20 16.01
C ILE A 141 3.45 -2.46 17.27
N GLU A 142 3.20 -3.03 18.45
CA GLU A 142 3.64 -2.43 19.72
C GLU A 142 5.16 -2.38 19.81
N LYS A 143 5.85 -3.45 19.38
CA LYS A 143 7.30 -3.48 19.28
C LYS A 143 7.82 -2.39 18.35
N ALA A 144 7.22 -2.23 17.18
CA ALA A 144 7.62 -1.20 16.21
C ALA A 144 7.41 0.23 16.75
N ILE A 145 6.26 0.50 17.37
CA ILE A 145 5.97 1.80 17.99
C ILE A 145 6.98 2.13 19.08
N ALA A 146 7.38 1.15 19.90
CA ALA A 146 8.35 1.35 20.96
C ALA A 146 9.80 1.51 20.44
N LEU A 147 10.15 0.79 19.36
CA LEU A 147 11.52 0.72 18.84
C LEU A 147 11.85 1.87 17.89
N PHE A 148 10.94 2.30 17.04
CA PHE A 148 11.21 3.29 15.99
C PHE A 148 11.74 4.62 16.51
N PRO A 149 11.26 5.20 17.63
CA PRO A 149 11.84 6.42 18.19
C PRO A 149 13.32 6.24 18.62
N LEU A 150 13.70 5.05 19.09
CA LEU A 150 15.07 4.76 19.46
C LEU A 150 15.98 4.63 18.26
N ILE A 151 15.51 3.99 17.19
CA ILE A 151 16.26 3.86 15.93
C ILE A 151 16.46 5.23 15.30
N GLU A 152 15.41 6.04 15.22
CA GLU A 152 15.51 7.41 14.70
C GLU A 152 16.58 8.21 15.42
N ARG A 153 16.57 8.17 16.76
CA ARG A 153 17.49 8.94 17.61
C ARG A 153 18.96 8.66 17.33
N VAL A 154 19.30 7.43 16.94
CA VAL A 154 20.70 7.03 16.66
C VAL A 154 21.03 7.05 15.17
N ASN A 155 20.06 7.39 14.32
CA ASN A 155 20.23 7.52 12.88
C ASN A 155 20.11 8.99 12.44
N PRO A 156 21.20 9.79 12.48
CA PRO A 156 21.14 11.20 12.10
C PRO A 156 20.65 11.44 10.67
N LYS A 157 20.80 10.44 9.77
CA LYS A 157 20.34 10.50 8.39
C LYS A 157 18.81 10.46 8.26
N SER A 158 18.08 10.06 9.32
CA SER A 158 16.62 10.06 9.34
C SER A 158 16.02 11.47 9.30
N PHE A 159 16.79 12.48 9.66
CA PHE A 159 16.39 13.89 9.63
C PHE A 159 16.63 14.57 8.28
N ASP A 160 17.18 13.85 7.31
CA ASP A 160 17.26 14.30 5.92
C ASP A 160 15.87 14.17 5.27
N LEU A 161 15.17 15.28 5.13
CA LEU A 161 13.81 15.37 4.57
C LEU A 161 13.80 15.61 3.05
N SER A 162 14.95 15.47 2.37
CA SER A 162 15.00 15.41 0.91
C SER A 162 14.27 14.16 0.39
N PRO A 163 13.82 14.13 -0.88
CA PRO A 163 13.21 12.92 -1.45
C PRO A 163 14.07 11.67 -1.27
N GLU A 164 15.38 11.79 -1.46
CA GLU A 164 16.36 10.72 -1.27
C GLU A 164 16.50 10.31 0.20
N GLY A 165 16.45 11.28 1.11
CA GLY A 165 16.46 11.06 2.55
C GLY A 165 15.22 10.34 3.03
N TYR A 166 14.04 10.76 2.57
CA TYR A 166 12.77 10.08 2.85
C TYR A 166 12.77 8.65 2.34
N ALA A 167 13.18 8.42 1.08
CA ALA A 167 13.20 7.09 0.49
C ALA A 167 14.16 6.15 1.24
N ARG A 168 15.38 6.59 1.52
CA ARG A 168 16.37 5.83 2.30
C ARG A 168 15.85 5.49 3.68
N THR A 169 15.30 6.45 4.41
CA THR A 169 14.76 6.22 5.75
C THR A 169 13.49 5.36 5.70
N GLY A 170 12.68 5.50 4.66
CA GLY A 170 11.54 4.62 4.40
C GLY A 170 11.97 3.16 4.19
N ALA A 171 13.04 2.92 3.44
CA ALA A 171 13.62 1.58 3.28
C ALA A 171 14.09 0.99 4.63
N ASP A 172 14.73 1.81 5.47
CA ASP A 172 15.15 1.40 6.82
C ASP A 172 13.95 1.02 7.69
N VAL A 173 12.87 1.81 7.67
CA VAL A 173 11.61 1.52 8.38
C VAL A 173 11.03 0.19 7.98
N VAL A 174 10.94 -0.08 6.67
CA VAL A 174 10.39 -1.33 6.13
C VAL A 174 11.24 -2.52 6.53
N ARG A 175 12.56 -2.42 6.44
CA ARG A 175 13.50 -3.48 6.87
C ARG A 175 13.40 -3.78 8.36
N TRP A 176 13.33 -2.75 9.20
CA TRP A 176 13.13 -2.93 10.63
C TRP A 176 11.79 -3.59 10.95
N PHE A 177 10.74 -3.17 10.27
CA PHE A 177 9.43 -3.80 10.46
C PHE A 177 9.43 -5.28 10.05
N ALA A 178 10.06 -5.61 8.92
CA ALA A 178 10.23 -7.01 8.50
C ALA A 178 11.03 -7.84 9.54
N ALA A 179 12.10 -7.27 10.11
CA ALA A 179 12.86 -7.93 11.17
C ALA A 179 11.98 -8.24 12.40
N LEU A 180 11.15 -7.27 12.82
CA LEU A 180 10.21 -7.47 13.92
C LEU A 180 9.16 -8.53 13.63
N VAL A 181 8.67 -8.59 12.39
CA VAL A 181 7.67 -9.60 11.95
C VAL A 181 8.22 -11.01 12.13
N VAL A 182 9.48 -11.25 11.76
CA VAL A 182 10.11 -12.57 11.84
C VAL A 182 10.82 -12.84 13.17
N GLY A 183 10.73 -11.90 14.12
CA GLY A 183 11.40 -12.02 15.43
C GLY A 183 12.93 -11.87 15.39
N ALA A 184 13.48 -11.31 14.31
CA ALA A 184 14.91 -11.06 14.20
C ALA A 184 15.33 -9.83 15.02
N ALA A 185 16.52 -9.89 15.61
CA ALA A 185 17.07 -8.80 16.40
C ALA A 185 17.59 -7.62 15.57
N ALA A 186 17.79 -7.82 14.27
CA ALA A 186 18.34 -6.83 13.34
C ALA A 186 17.71 -6.97 11.95
N PRO A 187 17.62 -5.86 11.18
CA PRO A 187 17.24 -5.90 9.78
C PRO A 187 18.31 -6.58 8.92
N ASP A 188 17.96 -6.90 7.67
CA ASP A 188 18.83 -7.53 6.69
C ASP A 188 18.85 -6.71 5.40
N THR A 189 19.90 -6.82 4.60
CA THR A 189 20.04 -6.16 3.29
C THR A 189 19.49 -6.99 2.13
N ARG A 190 19.21 -8.26 2.35
CA ARG A 190 18.59 -9.13 1.34
C ARG A 190 17.20 -8.62 0.95
N PRO A 191 16.69 -8.98 -0.22
CA PRO A 191 15.29 -8.72 -0.58
C PRO A 191 14.34 -9.19 0.53
N LEU A 192 13.36 -8.35 0.87
CA LEU A 192 12.45 -8.56 2.02
C LEU A 192 11.80 -9.94 2.02
N HIS A 193 11.32 -10.40 0.86
CA HIS A 193 10.68 -11.70 0.73
C HIS A 193 11.64 -12.87 1.02
N GLN A 194 12.91 -12.76 0.61
CA GLN A 194 13.93 -13.77 0.88
C GLN A 194 14.32 -13.77 2.36
N PHE A 195 14.48 -12.59 2.95
CA PHE A 195 14.78 -12.46 4.37
C PHE A 195 13.65 -13.08 5.22
N ILE A 196 12.39 -12.73 4.93
CA ILE A 196 11.22 -13.26 5.65
C ILE A 196 11.14 -14.78 5.49
N ALA A 197 11.19 -15.29 4.26
CA ALA A 197 11.07 -16.74 4.00
C ALA A 197 12.19 -17.51 4.70
N SER A 198 13.45 -17.09 4.58
CA SER A 198 14.58 -17.77 5.21
C SER A 198 14.51 -17.74 6.75
N SER A 199 14.04 -16.65 7.32
CA SER A 199 13.86 -16.54 8.78
C SER A 199 12.76 -17.45 9.32
N CYS A 200 11.77 -17.76 8.48
CA CYS A 200 10.67 -18.68 8.79
C CYS A 200 10.93 -20.13 8.33
N ASN A 201 12.12 -20.45 7.82
CA ASN A 201 12.48 -21.75 7.24
C ASN A 201 11.54 -22.20 6.10
N LEU A 202 11.08 -21.25 5.29
CA LEU A 202 10.23 -21.49 4.12
C LEU A 202 11.07 -21.66 2.85
N ASP A 203 10.58 -22.47 1.91
CA ASP A 203 11.24 -22.70 0.63
C ASP A 203 11.05 -21.53 -0.37
N GLN A 204 11.66 -21.64 -1.55
CA GLN A 204 11.63 -20.59 -2.59
C GLN A 204 10.23 -20.32 -3.12
N ARG A 205 9.31 -21.31 -3.11
CA ARG A 205 7.93 -21.12 -3.56
C ARG A 205 7.18 -20.19 -2.62
N PHE A 206 7.37 -20.36 -1.31
CA PHE A 206 6.81 -19.46 -0.32
C PHE A 206 7.50 -18.11 -0.32
N ALA A 207 8.80 -18.03 -0.62
CA ALA A 207 9.48 -16.74 -0.80
C ALA A 207 8.85 -15.94 -1.96
N ASP A 208 8.53 -16.58 -3.08
CA ASP A 208 7.83 -15.92 -4.19
C ASP A 208 6.39 -15.52 -3.82
N LEU A 209 5.68 -16.37 -3.10
CA LEU A 209 4.33 -16.05 -2.61
C LEU A 209 4.37 -14.81 -1.69
N ILE A 210 5.33 -14.74 -0.77
CA ILE A 210 5.52 -13.57 0.11
C ILE A 210 5.84 -12.32 -0.72
N ARG A 211 6.70 -12.43 -1.74
CA ARG A 211 7.01 -11.33 -2.66
C ARG A 211 5.74 -10.79 -3.32
N ARG A 212 4.92 -11.69 -3.89
CA ARG A 212 3.64 -11.34 -4.54
C ARG A 212 2.67 -10.68 -3.56
N MET A 213 2.51 -11.25 -2.37
CA MET A 213 1.64 -10.68 -1.32
C MET A 213 2.07 -9.28 -0.92
N LEU A 214 3.37 -9.06 -0.70
CA LEU A 214 3.89 -7.75 -0.32
C LEU A 214 3.65 -6.71 -1.42
N ILE A 215 3.84 -7.05 -2.70
CA ILE A 215 3.56 -6.16 -3.83
C ILE A 215 2.07 -5.83 -3.91
N LEU A 216 1.19 -6.83 -3.82
CA LEU A 216 -0.26 -6.65 -3.88
C LEU A 216 -0.80 -5.77 -2.75
N CYS A 217 -0.12 -5.76 -1.59
CA CYS A 217 -0.54 -5.03 -0.40
C CYS A 217 0.30 -3.77 -0.11
N ILE A 218 1.17 -3.34 -1.03
CA ILE A 218 2.10 -2.22 -0.77
C ILE A 218 1.36 -0.89 -0.57
N ASP A 219 0.27 -0.69 -1.29
CA ASP A 219 -0.63 0.46 -1.12
C ASP A 219 -2.05 0.12 -1.61
N HIS A 220 -3.04 0.66 -0.94
CA HIS A 220 -4.44 0.50 -1.31
C HIS A 220 -5.19 1.84 -1.26
N GLU A 221 -4.56 2.87 -1.79
CA GLU A 221 -5.07 4.24 -1.86
C GLU A 221 -5.37 4.80 -0.46
N LEU A 222 -6.61 5.20 -0.20
CA LEU A 222 -6.96 5.99 0.97
C LEU A 222 -7.57 5.16 2.10
N ASP A 223 -6.91 4.10 2.53
CA ASP A 223 -7.26 3.51 3.81
C ASP A 223 -6.92 4.49 4.96
N HIS A 224 -7.51 4.27 6.12
CA HIS A 224 -7.37 5.16 7.25
C HIS A 224 -5.92 5.28 7.75
N SER A 225 -5.13 4.22 7.64
CA SER A 225 -3.72 4.23 8.04
C SER A 225 -2.90 5.05 7.07
N THR A 226 -3.08 4.84 5.77
CA THR A 226 -2.43 5.62 4.71
C THR A 226 -2.78 7.10 4.81
N TYR A 227 -4.06 7.44 5.07
CA TYR A 227 -4.48 8.82 5.28
C TYR A 227 -3.77 9.46 6.49
N SER A 228 -3.68 8.73 7.60
CA SER A 228 -3.00 9.20 8.82
C SER A 228 -1.50 9.42 8.59
N VAL A 229 -0.84 8.50 7.88
CA VAL A 229 0.58 8.63 7.49
C VAL A 229 0.80 9.87 6.63
N ARG A 230 -0.05 10.09 5.62
CA ARG A 230 0.03 11.27 4.75
C ARG A 230 -0.16 12.58 5.52
N ALA A 231 -1.14 12.62 6.42
CA ALA A 231 -1.37 13.77 7.28
C ALA A 231 -0.16 14.08 8.17
N ALA A 232 0.44 13.05 8.78
CA ALA A 232 1.64 13.19 9.58
C ALA A 232 2.84 13.64 8.72
N ALA A 233 3.08 13.02 7.59
CA ALA A 233 4.19 13.34 6.68
C ALA A 233 4.14 14.80 6.20
N ASN A 234 2.95 15.36 5.97
CA ASN A 234 2.77 16.76 5.59
C ASN A 234 3.23 17.76 6.68
N THR A 235 3.39 17.32 7.92
CA THR A 235 3.96 18.15 9.00
C THR A 235 5.48 18.15 9.04
N GLY A 236 6.14 17.33 8.20
CA GLY A 236 7.59 17.23 8.13
C GLY A 236 8.18 16.28 9.20
N VAL A 237 7.39 15.35 9.74
CA VAL A 237 7.93 14.29 10.60
C VAL A 237 8.77 13.32 9.76
N THR A 238 9.70 12.63 10.41
CA THR A 238 10.51 11.60 9.77
C THR A 238 9.67 10.38 9.38
N PRO A 239 10.13 9.54 8.45
CA PRO A 239 9.44 8.30 8.09
C PRO A 239 9.16 7.36 9.28
N TYR A 240 10.00 7.36 10.32
CA TYR A 240 9.75 6.59 11.53
C TYR A 240 8.46 7.03 12.24
N TYR A 241 8.29 8.34 12.48
CA TYR A 241 7.08 8.86 13.14
C TYR A 241 5.86 8.81 12.24
N ALA A 242 6.03 8.99 10.94
CA ALA A 242 4.94 8.80 9.98
C ALA A 242 4.44 7.33 10.03
N ALA A 243 5.35 6.36 10.05
CA ALA A 243 5.00 4.94 10.18
C ALA A 243 4.32 4.63 11.53
N ILE A 244 4.81 5.18 12.64
CA ILE A 244 4.17 5.03 13.96
C ILE A 244 2.71 5.50 13.91
N THR A 245 2.43 6.62 13.24
CA THR A 245 1.07 7.15 13.09
C THR A 245 0.17 6.18 12.34
N GLY A 246 0.65 5.59 11.24
CA GLY A 246 -0.06 4.57 10.49
C GLY A 246 -0.30 3.30 11.29
N LEU A 247 0.73 2.80 11.97
CA LEU A 247 0.65 1.61 12.82
C LEU A 247 -0.34 1.80 13.98
N ALA A 248 -0.33 2.96 14.62
CA ALA A 248 -1.28 3.30 15.68
C ALA A 248 -2.72 3.34 15.15
N THR A 249 -2.93 3.92 13.96
CA THR A 249 -4.24 3.97 13.30
C THR A 249 -4.72 2.57 12.92
N ALA A 250 -3.84 1.72 12.40
CA ALA A 250 -4.15 0.34 12.03
C ALA A 250 -4.67 -0.52 13.20
N ARG A 251 -4.39 -0.15 14.44
CA ARG A 251 -4.95 -0.80 15.64
C ARG A 251 -6.41 -0.45 15.92
N GLY A 252 -7.01 0.44 15.15
CA GLY A 252 -8.39 0.85 15.34
C GLY A 252 -9.37 -0.33 15.20
N ARG A 253 -10.10 -0.68 16.27
CA ARG A 253 -11.04 -1.81 16.27
C ARG A 253 -12.22 -1.65 15.30
N ARG A 254 -12.53 -0.44 14.87
CA ARG A 254 -13.60 -0.14 13.90
C ARG A 254 -13.16 -0.30 12.46
N ILE A 255 -11.86 -0.42 12.22
CA ILE A 255 -11.24 -0.55 10.90
C ILE A 255 -10.79 -2.01 10.70
N ALA A 256 -9.92 -2.30 9.80
CA ALA A 256 -9.53 -3.66 9.44
C ALA A 256 -8.87 -4.47 10.57
N TYR A 257 -8.23 -3.83 11.54
CA TYR A 257 -7.35 -4.52 12.48
C TYR A 257 -8.06 -5.45 13.49
N GLY A 258 -9.21 -5.04 14.02
CA GLY A 258 -10.01 -5.93 14.88
C GLY A 258 -10.57 -7.15 14.14
N ARG A 259 -10.50 -7.14 12.81
CA ARG A 259 -10.91 -8.24 11.94
C ARG A 259 -9.78 -9.25 11.72
N ASN A 260 -8.51 -8.84 11.80
CA ASN A 260 -7.37 -9.75 11.63
C ASN A 260 -7.34 -10.86 12.68
N GLU A 261 -7.66 -10.56 13.93
CA GLU A 261 -7.79 -11.56 14.97
C GLU A 261 -8.94 -12.54 14.68
N ALA A 262 -10.04 -12.05 14.13
CA ALA A 262 -11.17 -12.90 13.74
C ALA A 262 -10.82 -13.79 12.54
N VAL A 263 -10.06 -13.26 11.56
CA VAL A 263 -9.54 -14.04 10.43
C VAL A 263 -8.57 -15.11 10.93
N SER A 264 -7.63 -14.77 11.81
CA SER A 264 -6.68 -15.75 12.37
C SER A 264 -7.41 -16.89 13.09
N ARG A 265 -8.41 -16.57 13.92
CA ARG A 265 -9.21 -17.59 14.59
C ARG A 265 -9.97 -18.47 13.60
N LEU A 266 -10.61 -17.87 12.58
CA LEU A 266 -11.30 -18.63 11.56
C LEU A 266 -10.34 -19.59 10.83
N LEU A 267 -9.13 -19.14 10.50
CA LEU A 267 -8.12 -19.99 9.86
C LEU A 267 -7.68 -21.15 10.79
N GLU A 268 -7.48 -20.87 12.09
CA GLU A 268 -7.18 -21.91 13.07
C GLU A 268 -8.33 -22.91 13.19
N ASP A 269 -9.58 -22.45 13.23
CA ASP A 269 -10.77 -23.30 13.28
C ASP A 269 -10.87 -24.18 12.04
N ILE A 270 -10.63 -23.63 10.84
CA ILE A 270 -10.59 -24.36 9.56
C ILE A 270 -9.49 -25.42 9.57
N CYS A 271 -8.28 -25.09 10.02
CA CYS A 271 -7.16 -26.02 10.07
C CYS A 271 -7.40 -27.18 11.06
N ASN A 272 -8.15 -26.95 12.14
CA ASN A 272 -8.43 -27.96 13.16
C ASN A 272 -9.73 -28.75 12.90
N ALA A 273 -10.58 -28.30 11.99
CA ALA A 273 -11.84 -28.98 11.66
C ALA A 273 -11.61 -30.25 10.81
N LYS A 274 -12.48 -31.24 10.98
CA LYS A 274 -12.49 -32.43 10.10
C LYS A 274 -12.99 -32.08 8.70
N ASP A 275 -13.94 -31.17 8.61
CA ASP A 275 -14.45 -30.58 7.38
C ASP A 275 -14.14 -29.06 7.39
N PRO A 276 -13.28 -28.57 6.51
CA PRO A 276 -12.95 -27.15 6.43
C PRO A 276 -14.14 -26.23 6.18
N ALA A 277 -15.24 -26.74 5.63
CA ALA A 277 -16.44 -25.96 5.36
C ALA A 277 -17.28 -25.71 6.64
N GLU A 278 -17.16 -26.56 7.65
CA GLU A 278 -17.98 -26.47 8.88
C GLU A 278 -17.81 -25.14 9.62
N PRO A 279 -16.60 -24.66 9.93
CA PRO A 279 -16.42 -23.35 10.58
C PRO A 279 -16.99 -22.18 9.77
N ILE A 280 -16.87 -22.23 8.46
CA ILE A 280 -17.38 -21.19 7.55
C ILE A 280 -18.91 -21.17 7.60
N LEU A 281 -19.55 -22.35 7.52
CA LEU A 281 -21.01 -22.49 7.60
C LEU A 281 -21.54 -22.04 8.95
N GLN A 282 -20.79 -22.25 10.03
CA GLN A 282 -21.16 -21.80 11.37
C GLN A 282 -21.22 -20.27 11.43
N TYR A 283 -20.22 -19.54 10.91
CA TYR A 283 -20.25 -18.08 10.83
C TYR A 283 -21.44 -17.60 10.00
N TYR A 284 -21.68 -18.21 8.86
CA TYR A 284 -22.79 -17.86 7.98
C TYR A 284 -24.16 -18.09 8.65
N SER A 285 -24.33 -19.21 9.38
CA SER A 285 -25.57 -19.55 10.07
C SER A 285 -25.91 -18.60 11.23
N GLN A 286 -24.90 -17.96 11.81
CA GLN A 286 -25.07 -16.96 12.87
C GLN A 286 -25.47 -15.58 12.34
N GLY A 287 -25.60 -15.42 11.01
CA GLY A 287 -25.94 -14.15 10.37
C GLY A 287 -24.83 -13.11 10.43
N GLY A 288 -23.60 -13.52 10.69
CA GLY A 288 -22.41 -12.67 10.70
C GLY A 288 -21.69 -12.64 9.36
N ASP A 289 -20.95 -11.55 9.10
CA ASP A 289 -20.02 -11.51 8.00
C ASP A 289 -18.88 -12.51 8.24
N ILE A 290 -18.51 -13.28 7.22
CA ILE A 290 -17.36 -14.18 7.30
C ILE A 290 -16.09 -13.32 7.39
N PRO A 291 -15.27 -13.50 8.45
CA PRO A 291 -14.03 -12.73 8.59
C PRO A 291 -13.13 -12.86 7.35
N GLY A 292 -12.62 -11.74 6.86
CA GLY A 292 -11.78 -11.69 5.65
C GLY A 292 -12.55 -11.57 4.33
N PHE A 293 -13.87 -11.73 4.31
CA PHE A 293 -14.69 -11.67 3.10
C PHE A 293 -15.54 -10.39 2.99
N CYS A 294 -15.12 -9.30 3.59
CA CYS A 294 -15.81 -8.03 3.45
C CYS A 294 -14.95 -7.05 2.66
N ALA A 295 -15.40 -6.70 1.47
CA ALA A 295 -14.79 -5.69 0.63
C ALA A 295 -15.69 -4.45 0.57
N ASN A 296 -15.37 -3.43 1.35
CA ASN A 296 -16.09 -2.15 1.29
C ASN A 296 -15.68 -1.27 0.09
N VAL A 297 -14.60 -1.63 -0.59
CA VAL A 297 -13.95 -0.80 -1.63
C VAL A 297 -14.16 -1.39 -3.02
N HIS A 298 -14.24 -2.71 -3.13
CA HIS A 298 -14.46 -3.42 -4.40
C HIS A 298 -15.92 -3.85 -4.51
N SER A 299 -16.56 -3.52 -5.63
CA SER A 299 -17.98 -3.81 -5.84
C SER A 299 -18.27 -5.30 -6.12
N LEU A 300 -17.31 -6.04 -6.64
CA LEU A 300 -17.47 -7.45 -7.02
C LEU A 300 -16.38 -8.36 -6.41
N THR A 301 -15.12 -8.16 -6.80
CA THR A 301 -13.99 -8.97 -6.33
C THR A 301 -12.76 -8.11 -6.10
N ASP A 302 -11.98 -8.43 -5.07
CA ASP A 302 -10.69 -7.78 -4.83
C ASP A 302 -9.66 -8.33 -5.83
N PRO A 303 -9.08 -7.50 -6.72
CA PRO A 303 -8.11 -7.96 -7.72
C PRO A 303 -6.87 -8.59 -7.09
N ARG A 304 -6.52 -8.22 -5.85
CA ARG A 304 -5.41 -8.80 -5.11
C ARG A 304 -5.70 -10.25 -4.74
N ALA A 305 -6.91 -10.53 -4.29
CA ALA A 305 -7.35 -11.89 -3.95
C ALA A 305 -7.40 -12.78 -5.20
N VAL A 306 -7.86 -12.26 -6.34
CA VAL A 306 -7.87 -12.97 -7.62
C VAL A 306 -6.46 -13.36 -8.05
N SER A 307 -5.51 -12.41 -7.99
CA SER A 307 -4.11 -12.65 -8.34
C SER A 307 -3.45 -13.70 -7.43
N LEU A 308 -3.65 -13.60 -6.10
CA LEU A 308 -3.12 -14.57 -5.15
C LEU A 308 -3.74 -15.95 -5.30
N LYS A 309 -5.05 -16.04 -5.56
CA LYS A 309 -5.72 -17.32 -5.76
C LYS A 309 -5.10 -18.08 -6.93
N GLY A 310 -4.86 -17.42 -8.07
CA GLY A 310 -4.21 -18.05 -9.22
C GLY A 310 -2.81 -18.60 -8.88
N THR A 311 -2.05 -17.88 -8.05
CA THR A 311 -0.74 -18.34 -7.57
C THR A 311 -0.86 -19.55 -6.66
N LEU A 312 -1.80 -19.53 -5.70
CA LEU A 312 -2.02 -20.64 -4.77
C LEU A 312 -2.52 -21.88 -5.48
N ASP A 313 -3.47 -21.75 -6.41
CA ASP A 313 -3.95 -22.87 -7.22
C ASP A 313 -2.79 -23.57 -7.96
N GLY A 314 -1.83 -22.80 -8.50
CA GLY A 314 -0.63 -23.35 -9.13
C GLY A 314 0.40 -23.98 -8.17
N MET A 315 0.41 -23.56 -6.89
CA MET A 315 1.34 -24.12 -5.89
C MET A 315 0.87 -25.46 -5.30
N PHE A 316 -0.44 -25.71 -5.26
CA PHE A 316 -1.05 -26.85 -4.57
C PHE A 316 -1.83 -27.76 -5.53
N ALA A 317 -1.79 -27.50 -6.85
CA ALA A 317 -2.29 -28.40 -7.88
C ALA A 317 -1.31 -29.55 -8.12
#